data_f6e3908c705f2967ee5dab8af788a8ff
#
_entry.id   f6e3908c705f2967ee5dab8af788a8ff
#
_cell.length_a   1.000
_cell.length_b   1.000
_cell.length_c   1.000
_cell.angle_alpha   90.00
_cell.angle_beta   90.00
_cell.angle_gamma   90.00
#
_symmetry.space_group_name_H-M   'P 1'
#
loop_
_entity.id
_entity.type
_entity.pdbx_description
1 polymer ?
#
loop_
_entity_poly.entity_id
_entity_poly.type
_entity_poly.pdbx_seq_one_letter_code
_entity_poly.pdbx_strand_id
1 'polypeptide(L)'
;MSQNFIGAILFSASLMIASNAHGAKVSVLIDFDPKSAAQTVIVESIAADHKGMLYACDRVSGNVWRIDPANPKLVVVGRVQEREIGGKKNRANVSGIVFNAAGDLYLTAGGFSEVLRIRSRNLDPNNPGVAQTFAVETEGANGIAFDKNGYLYVSGGRNGRIYRTGPEGGRAQVLSQIAPHSRKLPDGKTEQALTANGIVFDRQGSTLYITDTARGAIWKLAIGADGNAGQPVLMTQTALLEGADGPAFDSQGNLWVAANERNAVVLVQPDGRAFDVQKNDSKGPLEFPTSVVFVGATAYVSNFDTPRRDNLAADGKSSIDGIGASIVKIEP
;
A
#
# COMPACT_ATOMS: atom_id res chain seq x y z
N MET A 1 19.14 9.02 68.00
CA MET A 1 18.01 8.31 67.42
C MET A 1 18.06 8.62 65.89
N SER A 2 18.67 7.73 65.11
CA SER A 2 18.83 7.84 63.69
C SER A 2 17.84 6.86 63.05
N GLN A 3 16.90 7.38 62.29
CA GLN A 3 16.01 6.54 61.46
C GLN A 3 16.56 6.45 60.05
N ASN A 4 16.96 5.23 59.66
CA ASN A 4 17.33 4.86 58.31
C ASN A 4 16.04 4.64 57.47
N PHE A 5 15.83 5.45 56.42
CA PHE A 5 14.86 5.17 55.39
C PHE A 5 15.52 4.31 54.30
N ILE A 6 15.09 3.07 54.19
CA ILE A 6 15.43 2.17 53.09
C ILE A 6 14.39 2.42 51.99
N GLY A 7 14.83 3.06 50.92
CA GLY A 7 14.02 3.22 49.70
C GLY A 7 13.99 1.90 48.90
N ALA A 8 12.83 1.31 48.78
CA ALA A 8 12.60 0.17 47.90
C ALA A 8 12.51 0.63 46.46
N ILE A 9 13.49 0.25 45.65
CA ILE A 9 13.45 0.42 44.20
C ILE A 9 12.59 -0.71 43.62
N LEU A 10 11.39 -0.38 43.19
CA LEU A 10 10.54 -1.29 42.41
C LEU A 10 11.08 -1.37 40.98
N PHE A 11 11.76 -2.45 40.63
CA PHE A 11 12.01 -2.82 39.26
C PHE A 11 10.70 -3.33 38.64
N SER A 12 10.07 -2.53 37.81
CA SER A 12 9.01 -3.02 36.94
C SER A 12 9.64 -3.86 35.81
N ALA A 13 9.57 -5.16 35.96
CA ALA A 13 9.89 -6.09 34.86
C ALA A 13 8.85 -5.93 33.78
N SER A 14 9.17 -5.19 32.71
CA SER A 14 8.41 -5.21 31.46
C SER A 14 8.52 -6.61 30.89
N LEU A 15 7.44 -7.36 30.99
CA LEU A 15 7.29 -8.67 30.35
C LEU A 15 7.32 -8.44 28.82
N MET A 16 8.47 -8.66 28.20
CA MET A 16 8.57 -8.74 26.74
C MET A 16 7.82 -9.99 26.30
N ILE A 17 6.59 -9.84 25.86
CA ILE A 17 5.91 -10.85 25.07
C ILE A 17 6.57 -10.81 23.71
N ALA A 18 7.57 -11.65 23.50
CA ALA A 18 8.00 -12.02 22.16
C ALA A 18 6.81 -12.74 21.51
N SER A 19 6.06 -12.04 20.66
CA SER A 19 5.09 -12.69 19.81
C SER A 19 5.86 -13.59 18.87
N ASN A 20 5.83 -14.89 19.18
CA ASN A 20 6.31 -15.92 18.26
C ASN A 20 5.49 -15.81 16.98
N ALA A 21 6.11 -15.36 15.90
CA ALA A 21 5.55 -15.40 14.54
C ALA A 21 5.48 -16.84 13.99
N HIS A 22 5.38 -17.84 14.86
CA HIS A 22 5.27 -19.24 14.51
C HIS A 22 3.80 -19.64 14.54
N GLY A 23 3.12 -19.44 13.41
CA GLY A 23 1.79 -19.99 13.24
C GLY A 23 0.81 -19.19 12.39
N ALA A 24 1.21 -18.07 11.79
CA ALA A 24 0.30 -17.34 10.90
C ALA A 24 -0.15 -18.27 9.75
N LYS A 25 -1.47 -18.45 9.62
CA LYS A 25 -2.04 -19.24 8.52
C LYS A 25 -2.16 -18.35 7.29
N VAL A 26 -1.46 -18.74 6.23
CA VAL A 26 -1.45 -18.01 4.96
C VAL A 26 -2.20 -18.80 3.90
N SER A 27 -3.08 -18.14 3.16
CA SER A 27 -3.84 -18.78 2.07
C SER A 27 -4.24 -17.76 1.01
N VAL A 28 -4.36 -18.19 -0.24
CA VAL A 28 -4.96 -17.38 -1.31
C VAL A 28 -6.46 -17.25 -1.02
N LEU A 29 -6.93 -16.01 -0.87
CA LEU A 29 -8.35 -15.71 -0.69
C LEU A 29 -9.08 -15.77 -2.04
N ILE A 30 -8.49 -15.13 -3.05
CA ILE A 30 -9.03 -15.07 -4.39
C ILE A 30 -7.90 -14.87 -5.40
N ASP A 31 -7.96 -15.63 -6.47
CA ASP A 31 -7.17 -15.46 -7.67
C ASP A 31 -8.04 -14.71 -8.71
N PHE A 32 -7.51 -13.63 -9.26
CA PHE A 32 -8.27 -12.79 -10.20
C PHE A 32 -8.32 -13.40 -11.60
N ASP A 33 -7.38 -14.26 -11.95
CA ASP A 33 -7.30 -14.91 -13.27
C ASP A 33 -6.82 -16.37 -13.18
N PRO A 34 -7.63 -17.27 -12.60
CA PRO A 34 -7.23 -18.67 -12.33
C PRO A 34 -7.03 -19.52 -13.59
N LYS A 35 -7.19 -18.95 -14.80
CA LYS A 35 -7.07 -19.65 -16.07
C LYS A 35 -5.82 -19.28 -16.85
N SER A 36 -5.05 -18.33 -16.39
CA SER A 36 -3.92 -17.79 -17.12
C SER A 36 -2.71 -17.55 -16.23
N ALA A 37 -1.57 -18.10 -16.64
CA ALA A 37 -0.26 -17.71 -16.10
C ALA A 37 0.24 -16.37 -16.68
N ALA A 38 -0.46 -15.79 -17.69
CA ALA A 38 -0.13 -14.48 -18.23
C ALA A 38 -0.74 -13.41 -17.34
N GLN A 39 0.00 -12.32 -17.13
CA GLN A 39 -0.48 -11.17 -16.35
C GLN A 39 -1.57 -10.40 -17.10
N THR A 40 -2.79 -10.93 -17.13
CA THR A 40 -3.96 -10.33 -17.80
C THR A 40 -4.74 -9.39 -16.89
N VAL A 41 -4.59 -9.56 -15.57
CA VAL A 41 -5.13 -8.70 -14.51
C VAL A 41 -3.97 -8.14 -13.71
N ILE A 42 -4.06 -6.89 -13.32
CA ILE A 42 -3.05 -6.21 -12.50
C ILE A 42 -3.74 -5.48 -11.35
N VAL A 43 -3.54 -5.97 -10.12
CA VAL A 43 -4.02 -5.35 -8.89
C VAL A 43 -2.84 -4.91 -8.05
N GLU A 44 -2.69 -3.59 -7.86
CA GLU A 44 -1.56 -3.06 -7.07
C GLU A 44 -1.95 -2.78 -5.62
N SER A 45 -3.18 -2.36 -5.37
CA SER A 45 -3.61 -2.00 -4.02
C SER A 45 -5.00 -2.50 -3.71
N ILE A 46 -5.25 -2.72 -2.43
CA ILE A 46 -6.53 -3.09 -1.87
C ILE A 46 -6.92 -2.15 -0.73
N ALA A 47 -8.24 -1.95 -0.55
CA ALA A 47 -8.80 -1.23 0.59
C ALA A 47 -9.92 -2.04 1.21
N ALA A 48 -10.20 -1.79 2.49
CA ALA A 48 -11.37 -2.33 3.17
C ALA A 48 -12.34 -1.20 3.52
N ASP A 49 -13.65 -1.43 3.35
CA ASP A 49 -14.66 -0.53 3.88
C ASP A 49 -14.94 -0.82 5.37
N HIS A 50 -15.76 0.03 5.99
CA HIS A 50 -16.13 -0.12 7.41
C HIS A 50 -16.95 -1.38 7.74
N LYS A 51 -17.43 -2.10 6.72
CA LYS A 51 -18.13 -3.38 6.85
C LYS A 51 -17.21 -4.57 6.66
N GLY A 52 -15.92 -4.33 6.37
CA GLY A 52 -14.93 -5.36 6.13
C GLY A 52 -14.96 -5.95 4.72
N MET A 53 -15.69 -5.33 3.77
CA MET A 53 -15.61 -5.71 2.36
C MET A 53 -14.30 -5.20 1.79
N LEU A 54 -13.62 -6.03 1.00
CA LEU A 54 -12.41 -5.65 0.28
C LEU A 54 -12.74 -5.05 -1.08
N TYR A 55 -11.92 -4.12 -1.51
CA TYR A 55 -12.01 -3.49 -2.83
C TYR A 55 -10.66 -3.51 -3.50
N ALA A 56 -10.66 -3.77 -4.79
CA ALA A 56 -9.48 -3.79 -5.66
C ALA A 56 -9.81 -3.14 -7.00
N CYS A 57 -8.81 -2.55 -7.66
CA CYS A 57 -8.96 -1.99 -9.01
C CYS A 57 -7.99 -2.69 -9.96
N ASP A 58 -8.52 -3.27 -11.04
CA ASP A 58 -7.71 -3.80 -12.11
C ASP A 58 -7.17 -2.68 -13.01
N ARG A 59 -5.87 -2.57 -13.10
CA ARG A 59 -5.19 -1.58 -13.96
C ARG A 59 -5.38 -1.82 -15.46
N VAL A 60 -5.74 -3.05 -15.85
CA VAL A 60 -5.91 -3.44 -17.27
C VAL A 60 -7.31 -3.08 -17.75
N SER A 61 -8.34 -3.57 -17.07
CA SER A 61 -9.75 -3.34 -17.47
C SER A 61 -10.36 -2.08 -16.88
N GLY A 62 -9.77 -1.53 -15.80
CA GLY A 62 -10.34 -0.44 -15.01
C GLY A 62 -11.54 -0.85 -14.16
N ASN A 63 -11.85 -2.14 -14.02
CA ASN A 63 -12.90 -2.59 -13.13
C ASN A 63 -12.52 -2.38 -11.67
N VAL A 64 -13.45 -1.84 -10.88
CA VAL A 64 -13.37 -1.81 -9.43
C VAL A 64 -14.25 -2.91 -8.88
N TRP A 65 -13.62 -3.86 -8.20
CA TRP A 65 -14.29 -5.01 -7.60
C TRP A 65 -14.53 -4.78 -6.11
N ARG A 66 -15.67 -5.29 -5.65
CA ARG A 66 -15.94 -5.55 -4.23
C ARG A 66 -15.89 -7.05 -4.00
N ILE A 67 -15.25 -7.46 -2.89
CA ILE A 67 -15.01 -8.85 -2.53
C ILE A 67 -15.43 -9.03 -1.08
N ASP A 68 -16.31 -9.98 -0.81
CA ASP A 68 -16.66 -10.43 0.54
C ASP A 68 -15.63 -11.46 0.99
N PRO A 69 -14.82 -11.19 2.04
CA PRO A 69 -13.83 -12.17 2.51
C PRO A 69 -14.44 -13.50 3.01
N ALA A 70 -15.70 -13.49 3.43
CA ALA A 70 -16.40 -14.69 3.89
C ALA A 70 -16.93 -15.55 2.72
N ASN A 71 -17.16 -14.93 1.56
CA ASN A 71 -17.61 -15.61 0.34
C ASN A 71 -16.98 -14.94 -0.89
N PRO A 72 -15.68 -15.15 -1.13
CA PRO A 72 -14.90 -14.39 -2.09
C PRO A 72 -15.43 -14.56 -3.53
N LYS A 73 -15.93 -13.46 -4.08
CA LYS A 73 -16.39 -13.33 -5.47
C LYS A 73 -16.06 -11.94 -5.98
N LEU A 74 -15.69 -11.83 -7.24
CA LEU A 74 -15.47 -10.55 -7.91
C LEU A 74 -16.81 -9.94 -8.32
N VAL A 75 -17.20 -8.85 -7.65
CA VAL A 75 -18.41 -8.10 -7.98
C VAL A 75 -17.99 -6.71 -8.46
N VAL A 76 -18.18 -6.42 -9.74
CA VAL A 76 -17.90 -5.09 -10.30
C VAL A 76 -18.87 -4.08 -9.70
N VAL A 77 -18.35 -3.05 -9.03
CA VAL A 77 -19.13 -1.98 -8.39
C VAL A 77 -18.75 -0.59 -8.87
N GLY A 78 -17.70 -0.49 -9.66
CA GLY A 78 -17.25 0.78 -10.23
C GLY A 78 -16.31 0.57 -11.41
N ARG A 79 -15.97 1.66 -12.10
CA ARG A 79 -15.10 1.64 -13.28
C ARG A 79 -14.20 2.86 -13.33
N VAL A 80 -12.95 2.63 -13.73
CA VAL A 80 -11.98 3.65 -14.11
C VAL A 80 -11.80 3.58 -15.63
N GLN A 81 -12.20 4.62 -16.33
CA GLN A 81 -12.15 4.63 -17.80
C GLN A 81 -10.78 5.08 -18.31
N GLU A 82 -10.38 4.52 -19.44
CA GLU A 82 -9.28 5.06 -20.24
C GLU A 82 -9.66 6.45 -20.75
N ARG A 83 -8.66 7.31 -20.96
CA ARG A 83 -8.84 8.66 -21.49
C ARG A 83 -7.93 8.87 -22.69
N GLU A 84 -8.41 9.65 -23.64
CA GLU A 84 -7.59 10.13 -24.74
C GLU A 84 -6.80 11.35 -24.27
N ILE A 85 -5.48 11.27 -24.28
CA ILE A 85 -4.56 12.36 -23.93
C ILE A 85 -3.54 12.47 -25.07
N GLY A 86 -3.50 13.63 -25.73
CA GLY A 86 -2.59 13.85 -26.85
C GLY A 86 -2.82 12.89 -28.03
N GLY A 87 -4.07 12.51 -28.31
CA GLY A 87 -4.45 11.60 -29.41
C GLY A 87 -4.11 10.12 -29.14
N LYS A 88 -3.77 9.76 -27.89
CA LYS A 88 -3.48 8.38 -27.49
C LYS A 88 -4.40 7.96 -26.33
N LYS A 89 -4.86 6.72 -26.36
CA LYS A 89 -5.56 6.12 -25.22
C LYS A 89 -4.56 5.86 -24.09
N ASN A 90 -4.88 6.39 -22.93
CA ASN A 90 -4.09 6.25 -21.71
C ASN A 90 -4.92 5.59 -20.60
N ARG A 91 -4.29 4.67 -19.86
CA ARG A 91 -4.87 4.07 -18.66
C ARG A 91 -4.54 4.91 -17.44
N ALA A 92 -5.40 4.87 -16.45
CA ALA A 92 -5.17 5.55 -15.17
C ALA A 92 -3.94 5.03 -14.43
N ASN A 93 -3.58 3.76 -14.60
CA ASN A 93 -2.53 3.08 -13.84
C ASN A 93 -2.74 3.27 -12.34
N VAL A 94 -3.88 2.76 -11.84
CA VAL A 94 -4.25 2.87 -10.42
C VAL A 94 -3.23 2.13 -9.56
N SER A 95 -2.63 2.84 -8.59
CA SER A 95 -1.62 2.27 -7.69
C SER A 95 -2.06 2.30 -6.22
N GLY A 96 -2.83 3.29 -5.79
CA GLY A 96 -3.33 3.42 -4.44
C GLY A 96 -4.85 3.52 -4.40
N ILE A 97 -5.47 2.93 -3.38
CA ILE A 97 -6.92 2.92 -3.19
C ILE A 97 -7.24 3.11 -1.70
N VAL A 98 -8.21 3.98 -1.38
CA VAL A 98 -8.59 4.28 0.02
C VAL A 98 -10.03 4.76 0.10
N PHE A 99 -10.69 4.49 1.23
CA PHE A 99 -11.99 5.07 1.57
C PHE A 99 -11.82 6.30 2.47
N ASN A 100 -12.67 7.31 2.26
CA ASN A 100 -12.87 8.33 3.27
C ASN A 100 -13.92 7.90 4.31
N ALA A 101 -14.13 8.71 5.34
CA ALA A 101 -15.12 8.43 6.40
C ALA A 101 -16.57 8.37 5.89
N ALA A 102 -16.88 9.01 4.76
CA ALA A 102 -18.21 8.96 4.14
C ALA A 102 -18.43 7.69 3.27
N GLY A 103 -17.41 6.84 3.13
CA GLY A 103 -17.46 5.65 2.31
C GLY A 103 -17.25 5.91 0.81
N ASP A 104 -16.81 7.10 0.42
CA ASP A 104 -16.39 7.38 -0.95
C ASP A 104 -15.02 6.73 -1.19
N LEU A 105 -14.86 6.11 -2.36
CA LEU A 105 -13.62 5.45 -2.77
C LEU A 105 -12.76 6.40 -3.59
N TYR A 106 -11.47 6.50 -3.21
CA TYR A 106 -10.48 7.30 -3.90
C TYR A 106 -9.38 6.41 -4.47
N LEU A 107 -8.92 6.75 -5.67
CA LEU A 107 -7.94 5.97 -6.43
C LEU A 107 -6.89 6.92 -7.00
N THR A 108 -5.61 6.63 -6.80
CA THR A 108 -4.56 7.34 -7.52
C THR A 108 -4.56 6.92 -8.98
N ALA A 109 -4.36 7.87 -9.87
CA ALA A 109 -4.33 7.68 -11.31
C ALA A 109 -3.01 8.24 -11.87
N GLY A 110 -1.91 7.50 -11.66
CA GLY A 110 -0.56 7.93 -12.04
C GLY A 110 -0.43 8.24 -13.53
N GLY A 111 -1.17 7.52 -14.37
CA GLY A 111 -1.22 7.77 -15.83
C GLY A 111 -1.89 9.09 -16.22
N PHE A 112 -2.65 9.70 -15.33
CA PHE A 112 -3.32 11.00 -15.53
C PHE A 112 -2.73 12.11 -14.66
N SER A 113 -1.84 11.78 -13.71
CA SER A 113 -1.38 12.69 -12.66
C SER A 113 -2.52 13.25 -11.82
N GLU A 114 -3.49 12.39 -11.48
CA GLU A 114 -4.74 12.73 -10.79
C GLU A 114 -5.04 11.77 -9.63
N VAL A 115 -5.98 12.20 -8.79
CA VAL A 115 -6.77 11.32 -7.92
C VAL A 115 -8.20 11.30 -8.43
N LEU A 116 -8.76 10.11 -8.54
CA LEU A 116 -10.14 9.87 -8.94
C LEU A 116 -10.98 9.50 -7.72
N ARG A 117 -12.31 9.73 -7.80
CA ARG A 117 -13.28 9.38 -6.76
C ARG A 117 -14.50 8.70 -7.35
N ILE A 118 -14.97 7.65 -6.67
CA ILE A 118 -16.31 7.06 -6.84
C ILE A 118 -17.07 7.31 -5.53
N ARG A 119 -18.18 8.03 -5.61
CA ARG A 119 -19.02 8.26 -4.41
C ARG A 119 -19.63 6.96 -3.92
N SER A 120 -19.78 6.79 -2.62
CA SER A 120 -20.32 5.59 -1.98
C SER A 120 -21.65 5.12 -2.57
N ARG A 121 -22.56 6.04 -2.88
CA ARG A 121 -23.86 5.75 -3.53
C ARG A 121 -23.75 5.20 -4.96
N ASN A 122 -22.58 5.34 -5.59
CA ASN A 122 -22.29 4.89 -6.95
C ASN A 122 -21.45 3.59 -6.98
N LEU A 123 -21.09 3.05 -5.80
CA LEU A 123 -20.44 1.73 -5.68
C LEU A 123 -21.54 0.66 -5.70
N ASP A 124 -22.17 0.47 -6.86
CA ASP A 124 -23.35 -0.34 -7.05
C ASP A 124 -23.12 -1.43 -8.11
N PRO A 125 -23.34 -2.73 -7.77
CA PRO A 125 -23.16 -3.81 -8.73
C PRO A 125 -24.20 -3.78 -9.88
N ASN A 126 -25.36 -3.18 -9.68
CA ASN A 126 -26.40 -3.08 -10.70
C ASN A 126 -26.16 -1.92 -11.68
N ASN A 127 -25.44 -0.88 -11.21
CA ASN A 127 -25.09 0.29 -12.01
C ASN A 127 -23.71 0.83 -11.59
N PRO A 128 -22.61 0.13 -11.97
CA PRO A 128 -21.26 0.50 -11.55
C PRO A 128 -20.88 1.94 -11.93
N GLY A 129 -20.60 2.75 -10.92
CA GLY A 129 -20.28 4.15 -11.12
C GLY A 129 -18.92 4.37 -11.76
N VAL A 130 -18.80 5.43 -12.57
CA VAL A 130 -17.53 5.83 -13.19
C VAL A 130 -16.78 6.79 -12.27
N ALA A 131 -15.50 6.50 -12.06
CA ALA A 131 -14.60 7.35 -11.28
C ALA A 131 -14.46 8.74 -11.94
N GLN A 132 -14.58 9.79 -11.11
CA GLN A 132 -14.48 11.19 -11.53
C GLN A 132 -13.21 11.82 -10.95
N THR A 133 -12.61 12.77 -11.65
CA THR A 133 -11.46 13.53 -11.14
C THR A 133 -11.83 14.22 -9.82
N PHE A 134 -10.99 14.03 -8.81
CA PHE A 134 -11.10 14.69 -7.51
C PHE A 134 -9.95 15.67 -7.29
N ALA A 135 -8.71 15.27 -7.57
CA ALA A 135 -7.55 16.15 -7.46
C ALA A 135 -6.66 16.02 -8.71
N VAL A 136 -5.96 17.09 -9.04
CA VAL A 136 -5.05 17.20 -10.19
C VAL A 136 -3.65 17.61 -9.74
N GLU A 137 -2.67 17.48 -10.64
CA GLU A 137 -1.26 17.82 -10.39
C GLU A 137 -0.58 16.94 -9.33
N THR A 138 -0.94 15.67 -9.32
CA THR A 138 -0.31 14.63 -8.51
C THR A 138 0.64 13.78 -9.37
N GLU A 139 1.66 14.38 -9.93
CA GLU A 139 2.62 13.72 -10.83
C GLU A 139 3.21 12.46 -10.21
N GLY A 140 3.06 11.31 -10.88
CA GLY A 140 3.54 10.02 -10.42
C GLY A 140 2.71 9.42 -9.28
N ALA A 141 1.45 9.89 -9.08
CA ALA A 141 0.56 9.45 -8.01
C ALA A 141 0.60 7.93 -7.80
N ASN A 142 0.95 7.52 -6.56
CA ASN A 142 1.10 6.12 -6.15
C ASN A 142 0.31 5.84 -4.87
N GLY A 143 0.89 5.89 -3.68
CA GLY A 143 0.19 5.69 -2.41
C GLY A 143 -0.76 6.84 -2.06
N ILE A 144 -1.78 6.54 -1.25
CA ILE A 144 -2.85 7.47 -0.90
C ILE A 144 -3.32 7.26 0.53
N ALA A 145 -3.54 8.35 1.27
CA ALA A 145 -4.06 8.30 2.64
C ALA A 145 -4.84 9.57 2.99
N PHE A 146 -5.80 9.47 3.91
CA PHE A 146 -6.49 10.60 4.52
C PHE A 146 -5.96 10.87 5.91
N ASP A 147 -5.87 12.15 6.28
CA ASP A 147 -5.77 12.52 7.68
C ASP A 147 -7.17 12.59 8.34
N LYS A 148 -7.20 12.79 9.66
CA LYS A 148 -8.45 12.90 10.44
C LYS A 148 -9.33 14.12 10.09
N ASN A 149 -8.78 15.12 9.42
CA ASN A 149 -9.47 16.32 8.99
C ASN A 149 -10.01 16.22 7.56
N GLY A 150 -9.81 15.08 6.90
CA GLY A 150 -10.26 14.80 5.53
C GLY A 150 -9.34 15.38 4.45
N TYR A 151 -8.14 15.86 4.79
CA TYR A 151 -7.15 16.17 3.78
C TYR A 151 -6.59 14.90 3.18
N LEU A 152 -6.41 14.90 1.88
CA LEU A 152 -5.87 13.79 1.12
C LEU A 152 -4.38 13.99 0.87
N TYR A 153 -3.61 12.93 1.12
CA TYR A 153 -2.17 12.86 0.86
C TYR A 153 -1.89 11.82 -0.20
N VAL A 154 -0.94 12.13 -1.09
CA VAL A 154 -0.55 11.26 -2.21
C VAL A 154 0.97 11.24 -2.33
N SER A 155 1.56 10.05 -2.44
CA SER A 155 2.97 9.92 -2.78
C SER A 155 3.19 10.01 -4.30
N GLY A 156 4.26 10.66 -4.71
CA GLY A 156 4.60 10.92 -6.11
C GLY A 156 5.53 9.86 -6.72
N GLY A 157 5.61 8.68 -6.12
CA GLY A 157 6.39 7.59 -6.69
C GLY A 157 7.87 7.96 -6.89
N ARG A 158 8.32 7.99 -8.13
CA ARG A 158 9.74 8.19 -8.49
C ARG A 158 10.27 9.58 -8.14
N ASN A 159 9.43 10.62 -8.15
CA ASN A 159 9.86 11.98 -7.83
C ASN A 159 10.03 12.25 -6.33
N GLY A 160 9.60 11.30 -5.47
CA GLY A 160 9.72 11.38 -4.02
C GLY A 160 8.85 12.44 -3.35
N ARG A 161 7.98 13.13 -4.09
CA ARG A 161 7.10 14.17 -3.54
C ARG A 161 5.98 13.58 -2.73
N ILE A 162 5.52 14.32 -1.75
CA ILE A 162 4.27 14.10 -1.03
C ILE A 162 3.37 15.27 -1.36
N TYR A 163 2.25 14.97 -1.99
CA TYR A 163 1.22 15.94 -2.34
C TYR A 163 0.12 15.95 -1.29
N ARG A 164 -0.54 17.10 -1.17
CA ARG A 164 -1.72 17.27 -0.32
C ARG A 164 -2.79 18.08 -1.04
N THR A 165 -4.05 17.69 -0.85
CA THR A 165 -5.21 18.45 -1.29
C THR A 165 -6.26 18.52 -0.18
N GLY A 166 -7.12 19.55 -0.23
CA GLY A 166 -8.20 19.72 0.75
C GLY A 166 -9.35 18.74 0.55
N PRO A 167 -10.33 18.76 1.49
CA PRO A 167 -11.51 17.86 1.43
C PRO A 167 -12.37 18.03 0.18
N GLU A 168 -12.31 19.20 -0.47
CA GLU A 168 -13.08 19.47 -1.70
C GLU A 168 -12.33 19.06 -2.97
N GLY A 169 -11.06 18.64 -2.86
CA GLY A 169 -10.24 18.28 -4.00
C GLY A 169 -9.60 19.47 -4.70
N GLY A 170 -9.46 19.38 -6.02
CA GLY A 170 -8.86 20.42 -6.85
C GLY A 170 -7.35 20.25 -7.03
N ARG A 171 -6.61 21.37 -7.12
CA ARG A 171 -5.15 21.35 -7.35
C ARG A 171 -4.42 20.88 -6.09
N ALA A 172 -3.62 19.83 -6.23
CA ALA A 172 -2.76 19.37 -5.14
C ALA A 172 -1.50 20.24 -5.00
N GLN A 173 -1.03 20.39 -3.77
CA GLN A 173 0.20 21.11 -3.46
C GLN A 173 1.29 20.14 -3.04
N VAL A 174 2.53 20.40 -3.43
CA VAL A 174 3.70 19.68 -2.90
C VAL A 174 3.90 20.12 -1.46
N LEU A 175 3.72 19.17 -0.54
CA LEU A 175 3.85 19.41 0.90
C LEU A 175 5.27 19.13 1.39
N SER A 176 5.90 18.06 0.86
CA SER A 176 7.23 17.62 1.26
C SER A 176 7.85 16.77 0.16
N GLN A 177 9.13 16.41 0.32
CA GLN A 177 9.82 15.54 -0.63
C GLN A 177 10.91 14.72 0.07
N ILE A 178 10.92 13.41 -0.21
CA ILE A 178 12.08 12.56 0.03
C ILE A 178 12.99 12.68 -1.21
N ALA A 179 14.28 12.89 -1.00
CA ALA A 179 15.21 13.05 -2.11
C ALA A 179 15.11 11.86 -3.08
N PRO A 180 14.85 12.10 -4.37
CA PRO A 180 14.73 11.02 -5.36
C PRO A 180 15.98 10.16 -5.39
N HIS A 181 15.81 8.87 -5.60
CA HIS A 181 16.90 7.91 -5.75
C HIS A 181 17.05 7.50 -7.20
N SER A 182 18.29 7.49 -7.68
CA SER A 182 18.62 7.03 -9.03
C SER A 182 19.39 5.73 -8.97
N ARG A 183 19.10 4.81 -9.88
CA ARG A 183 19.86 3.57 -10.05
C ARG A 183 20.39 3.44 -11.48
N LYS A 184 21.52 2.77 -11.63
CA LYS A 184 22.02 2.39 -12.95
C LYS A 184 21.36 1.09 -13.40
N LEU A 185 20.90 1.07 -14.64
CA LEU A 185 20.40 -0.12 -15.32
C LEU A 185 21.58 -0.94 -15.90
N PRO A 186 21.35 -2.24 -16.23
CA PRO A 186 22.37 -3.08 -16.87
C PRO A 186 22.89 -2.53 -18.21
N ASP A 187 22.09 -1.74 -18.92
CA ASP A 187 22.47 -1.08 -20.18
C ASP A 187 23.26 0.23 -19.97
N GLY A 188 23.62 0.55 -18.72
CA GLY A 188 24.37 1.74 -18.32
C GLY A 188 23.56 3.02 -18.16
N LYS A 189 22.28 3.02 -18.52
CA LYS A 189 21.40 4.17 -18.32
C LYS A 189 21.09 4.37 -16.85
N THR A 190 20.75 5.62 -16.50
CA THR A 190 20.27 5.96 -15.16
C THR A 190 18.77 6.17 -15.21
N GLU A 191 18.05 5.54 -14.31
CA GLU A 191 16.62 5.80 -14.09
C GLU A 191 16.35 6.27 -12.66
N GLN A 192 15.28 7.04 -12.48
CA GLN A 192 14.77 7.31 -11.14
C GLN A 192 14.05 6.07 -10.63
N ALA A 193 14.51 5.57 -9.49
CA ALA A 193 13.87 4.46 -8.81
C ALA A 193 12.64 4.92 -8.00
N LEU A 194 11.75 4.00 -7.68
CA LEU A 194 10.55 4.28 -6.91
C LEU A 194 10.93 4.64 -5.47
N THR A 195 10.77 5.91 -5.11
CA THR A 195 11.24 6.50 -3.84
C THR A 195 10.12 6.62 -2.82
N ALA A 196 9.02 7.31 -3.13
CA ALA A 196 7.86 7.43 -2.24
C ALA A 196 6.73 6.56 -2.78
N ASN A 197 6.52 5.39 -2.17
CA ASN A 197 5.53 4.40 -2.61
C ASN A 197 4.28 4.43 -1.71
N GLY A 198 4.03 3.41 -0.91
CA GLY A 198 2.89 3.36 -0.01
C GLY A 198 2.98 4.40 1.10
N ILE A 199 1.84 4.91 1.53
CA ILE A 199 1.75 5.85 2.65
C ILE A 199 0.59 5.49 3.59
N VAL A 200 0.79 5.71 4.88
CA VAL A 200 -0.24 5.50 5.90
C VAL A 200 -0.03 6.43 7.08
N PHE A 201 -1.10 6.95 7.66
CA PHE A 201 -1.05 7.71 8.91
C PHE A 201 -0.98 6.79 10.12
N ASP A 202 -0.30 7.25 11.18
CA ASP A 202 -0.44 6.67 12.51
C ASP A 202 -1.90 6.84 13.00
N ARG A 203 -2.25 6.10 14.05
CA ARG A 203 -3.61 6.15 14.63
C ARG A 203 -3.99 7.55 15.12
N GLN A 204 -3.02 8.37 15.53
CA GLN A 204 -3.22 9.75 15.97
C GLN A 204 -3.49 10.70 14.77
N GLY A 205 -3.15 10.30 13.56
CA GLY A 205 -3.26 11.11 12.35
C GLY A 205 -2.30 12.30 12.33
N SER A 206 -1.16 12.16 13.01
CA SER A 206 -0.14 13.22 13.15
C SER A 206 1.19 12.89 12.47
N THR A 207 1.42 11.63 12.13
CA THR A 207 2.63 11.20 11.44
C THR A 207 2.26 10.36 10.22
N LEU A 208 2.71 10.79 9.06
CA LEU A 208 2.62 10.01 7.82
C LEU A 208 3.87 9.13 7.71
N TYR A 209 3.66 7.82 7.58
CA TYR A 209 4.70 6.86 7.28
C TYR A 209 4.75 6.62 5.78
N ILE A 210 5.94 6.60 5.21
CA ILE A 210 6.18 6.53 3.77
C ILE A 210 7.18 5.40 3.52
N THR A 211 6.82 4.46 2.67
CA THR A 211 7.73 3.41 2.21
C THR A 211 8.60 3.93 1.07
N ASP A 212 9.89 3.58 1.11
CA ASP A 212 10.88 3.87 0.07
C ASP A 212 11.35 2.55 -0.53
N THR A 213 10.76 2.19 -1.66
CA THR A 213 11.06 0.96 -2.38
C THR A 213 12.52 0.89 -2.81
N ALA A 214 13.05 2.01 -3.29
CA ALA A 214 14.40 2.10 -3.83
C ALA A 214 15.50 1.85 -2.80
N ARG A 215 15.23 2.24 -1.54
CA ARG A 215 16.20 2.13 -0.44
C ARG A 215 15.89 1.01 0.55
N GLY A 216 14.74 0.35 0.43
CA GLY A 216 14.26 -0.58 1.45
C GLY A 216 14.11 0.09 2.81
N ALA A 217 13.38 1.19 2.85
CA ALA A 217 13.32 2.07 4.01
C ALA A 217 11.91 2.55 4.33
N ILE A 218 11.72 3.02 5.57
CA ILE A 218 10.53 3.71 6.05
C ILE A 218 10.93 5.11 6.52
N TRP A 219 10.20 6.10 6.04
CA TRP A 219 10.32 7.49 6.47
C TRP A 219 9.12 7.90 7.30
N LYS A 220 9.32 8.84 8.22
CA LYS A 220 8.28 9.52 9.00
C LYS A 220 8.22 10.98 8.61
N LEU A 221 7.01 11.48 8.39
CA LEU A 221 6.74 12.88 8.12
C LEU A 221 5.72 13.39 9.14
N ALA A 222 6.17 14.19 10.08
CA ALA A 222 5.26 14.81 11.05
C ALA A 222 4.39 15.86 10.37
N ILE A 223 3.09 15.84 10.68
CA ILE A 223 2.09 16.82 10.19
C ILE A 223 1.59 17.60 11.40
N GLY A 224 1.87 18.89 11.40
CA GLY A 224 1.41 19.82 12.44
C GLY A 224 -0.10 20.02 12.44
N ALA A 225 -0.62 20.55 13.53
CA ALA A 225 -2.05 20.88 13.65
C ALA A 225 -2.50 21.96 12.63
N ASP A 226 -1.57 22.78 12.16
CA ASP A 226 -1.73 23.77 11.08
C ASP A 226 -1.68 23.11 9.68
N GLY A 227 -1.42 21.81 9.61
CA GLY A 227 -1.29 21.05 8.39
C GLY A 227 0.06 21.20 7.68
N ASN A 228 1.02 21.93 8.25
CA ASN A 228 2.37 22.00 7.72
C ASN A 228 3.13 20.72 8.03
N ALA A 229 4.02 20.32 7.11
CA ALA A 229 4.89 19.15 7.31
C ALA A 229 6.24 19.56 7.88
N GLY A 230 6.77 18.72 8.76
CA GLY A 230 8.18 18.75 9.13
C GLY A 230 9.09 18.24 8.00
N GLN A 231 10.35 18.03 8.31
CA GLN A 231 11.25 17.33 7.41
C GLN A 231 11.03 15.81 7.50
N PRO A 232 11.13 15.06 6.38
CA PRO A 232 11.12 13.61 6.42
C PRO A 232 12.28 13.07 7.27
N VAL A 233 12.00 12.19 8.20
CA VAL A 233 12.99 11.55 9.08
C VAL A 233 13.04 10.05 8.77
N LEU A 234 14.22 9.51 8.51
CA LEU A 234 14.41 8.08 8.32
C LEU A 234 14.09 7.34 9.63
N MET A 235 13.12 6.43 9.60
CA MET A 235 12.79 5.57 10.72
C MET A 235 13.68 4.33 10.75
N THR A 236 13.75 3.62 9.63
CA THR A 236 14.54 2.40 9.48
C THR A 236 14.88 2.14 8.03
N GLN A 237 16.00 1.47 7.81
CA GLN A 237 16.42 0.97 6.51
C GLN A 237 17.06 -0.40 6.71
N THR A 238 16.57 -1.42 6.00
CA THR A 238 17.05 -2.80 6.16
C THR A 238 16.79 -3.62 4.90
N ALA A 239 17.60 -4.64 4.67
CA ALA A 239 17.38 -5.60 3.59
C ALA A 239 16.03 -6.36 3.70
N LEU A 240 15.44 -6.44 4.91
CA LEU A 240 14.10 -7.01 5.07
C LEU A 240 13.01 -6.19 4.36
N LEU A 241 13.24 -4.92 4.13
CA LEU A 241 12.34 -4.00 3.42
C LEU A 241 12.68 -3.82 1.94
N GLU A 242 13.50 -4.70 1.34
CA GLU A 242 13.77 -4.63 -0.09
C GLU A 242 12.47 -4.75 -0.88
N GLY A 243 12.17 -3.71 -1.68
CA GLY A 243 10.91 -3.61 -2.37
C GLY A 243 9.74 -3.12 -1.48
N ALA A 244 10.01 -2.35 -0.41
CA ALA A 244 8.97 -1.82 0.48
C ALA A 244 7.89 -1.09 -0.32
N ASP A 245 6.62 -1.53 -0.15
CA ASP A 245 5.46 -1.06 -0.89
C ASP A 245 4.32 -0.65 0.05
N GLY A 246 3.09 -1.05 -0.15
CA GLY A 246 1.92 -0.62 0.61
C GLY A 246 1.95 -1.04 2.09
N PRO A 247 1.95 -0.08 3.03
CA PRO A 247 1.97 -0.34 4.46
C PRO A 247 0.58 -0.27 5.10
N ALA A 248 0.39 -0.98 6.22
CA ALA A 248 -0.76 -0.84 7.10
C ALA A 248 -0.37 -1.02 8.57
N PHE A 249 -1.04 -0.32 9.49
CA PHE A 249 -0.88 -0.54 10.91
C PHE A 249 -1.79 -1.65 11.41
N ASP A 250 -1.24 -2.54 12.23
CA ASP A 250 -2.03 -3.47 13.03
C ASP A 250 -2.67 -2.80 14.27
N SER A 251 -3.48 -3.54 15.01
CA SER A 251 -4.12 -3.04 16.22
C SER A 251 -3.15 -2.74 17.37
N GLN A 252 -1.93 -3.27 17.30
CA GLN A 252 -0.87 -3.09 18.30
C GLN A 252 0.05 -1.90 17.97
N GLY A 253 -0.13 -1.27 16.80
CA GLY A 253 0.67 -0.14 16.34
C GLY A 253 1.98 -0.54 15.65
N ASN A 254 2.13 -1.81 15.26
CA ASN A 254 3.22 -2.22 14.38
C ASN A 254 2.84 -1.92 12.92
N LEU A 255 3.82 -1.57 12.12
CA LEU A 255 3.63 -1.33 10.69
C LEU A 255 3.91 -2.62 9.91
N TRP A 256 2.91 -3.14 9.21
CA TRP A 256 3.09 -4.24 8.27
C TRP A 256 3.34 -3.66 6.88
N VAL A 257 4.34 -4.19 6.19
CA VAL A 257 4.81 -3.67 4.90
C VAL A 257 4.92 -4.82 3.90
N ALA A 258 4.33 -4.67 2.75
CA ALA A 258 4.59 -5.54 1.61
C ALA A 258 6.02 -5.30 1.12
N ALA A 259 6.87 -6.33 1.09
CA ALA A 259 8.24 -6.29 0.60
C ALA A 259 8.31 -7.10 -0.70
N ASN A 260 7.92 -6.45 -1.80
CA ASN A 260 7.61 -7.11 -3.07
C ASN A 260 8.80 -7.85 -3.70
N GLU A 261 10.00 -7.30 -3.61
CA GLU A 261 11.21 -7.93 -4.16
C GLU A 261 11.64 -9.19 -3.41
N ARG A 262 11.00 -9.47 -2.26
CA ARG A 262 11.32 -10.61 -1.40
C ARG A 262 10.18 -11.64 -1.30
N ASN A 263 9.05 -11.40 -1.94
CA ASN A 263 7.81 -12.15 -1.73
C ASN A 263 7.52 -12.29 -0.22
N ALA A 264 7.52 -11.15 0.48
CA ALA A 264 7.40 -11.11 1.93
C ALA A 264 6.44 -10.04 2.42
N VAL A 265 5.89 -10.27 3.62
CA VAL A 265 5.26 -9.27 4.46
C VAL A 265 6.13 -9.10 5.70
N VAL A 266 6.52 -7.87 5.99
CA VAL A 266 7.45 -7.51 7.06
C VAL A 266 6.71 -6.69 8.11
N LEU A 267 6.87 -7.05 9.38
CA LEU A 267 6.43 -6.27 10.53
C LEU A 267 7.57 -5.35 10.96
N VAL A 268 7.28 -4.06 11.08
CA VAL A 268 8.19 -3.05 11.61
C VAL A 268 7.63 -2.51 12.92
N GLN A 269 8.36 -2.68 14.01
CA GLN A 269 7.98 -2.19 15.34
C GLN A 269 8.19 -0.68 15.44
N PRO A 270 7.57 0.00 16.43
CA PRO A 270 7.72 1.46 16.61
C PRO A 270 9.16 1.94 16.82
N ASP A 271 10.05 1.07 17.30
CA ASP A 271 11.50 1.33 17.45
C ASP A 271 12.32 1.11 16.17
N GLY A 272 11.69 0.68 15.07
CA GLY A 272 12.31 0.46 13.78
C GLY A 272 12.87 -0.95 13.55
N ARG A 273 12.78 -1.87 14.53
CA ARG A 273 13.13 -3.28 14.32
C ARG A 273 12.15 -3.93 13.36
N ALA A 274 12.68 -4.75 12.43
CA ALA A 274 11.89 -5.39 11.39
C ALA A 274 12.01 -6.91 11.47
N PHE A 275 10.91 -7.61 11.14
CA PHE A 275 10.81 -9.07 11.16
C PHE A 275 9.95 -9.57 10.01
N ASP A 276 10.30 -10.68 9.39
CA ASP A 276 9.41 -11.35 8.44
C ASP A 276 8.19 -11.91 9.18
N VAL A 277 6.99 -11.51 8.77
CA VAL A 277 5.72 -12.15 9.18
C VAL A 277 5.52 -13.40 8.34
N GLN A 278 5.69 -13.24 7.03
CA GLN A 278 5.63 -14.30 6.04
C GLN A 278 6.61 -13.99 4.92
N LYS A 279 7.28 -15.03 4.45
CA LYS A 279 8.13 -15.00 3.26
C LYS A 279 8.06 -16.34 2.55
N ASN A 280 8.08 -16.33 1.23
CA ASN A 280 8.15 -17.55 0.42
C ASN A 280 8.99 -17.32 -0.85
N ASP A 281 9.26 -18.42 -1.57
CA ASP A 281 9.78 -18.37 -2.94
C ASP A 281 8.63 -18.15 -3.95
N SER A 282 8.93 -18.16 -5.24
CA SER A 282 7.98 -17.99 -6.34
C SER A 282 6.85 -19.03 -6.44
N LYS A 283 6.85 -20.04 -5.59
CA LYS A 283 5.81 -21.08 -5.55
C LYS A 283 4.85 -20.91 -4.38
N GLY A 284 5.10 -19.92 -3.55
CA GLY A 284 4.26 -19.65 -2.41
C GLY A 284 3.12 -18.67 -2.71
N PRO A 285 2.25 -18.40 -1.73
CA PRO A 285 1.08 -17.55 -1.94
C PRO A 285 1.40 -16.05 -2.10
N LEU A 286 2.60 -15.59 -1.68
CA LEU A 286 3.01 -14.19 -1.88
C LEU A 286 3.82 -14.08 -3.16
N GLU A 287 3.30 -13.34 -4.13
CA GLU A 287 3.90 -13.14 -5.44
C GLU A 287 3.95 -11.67 -5.80
N PHE A 288 5.09 -11.06 -5.53
CA PHE A 288 5.26 -9.62 -5.66
C PHE A 288 4.17 -8.85 -4.90
N PRO A 289 4.05 -9.04 -3.56
CA PRO A 289 3.02 -8.40 -2.75
C PRO A 289 3.19 -6.88 -2.77
N THR A 290 2.08 -6.13 -2.90
CA THR A 290 2.13 -4.68 -3.12
C THR A 290 1.37 -3.85 -2.09
N SER A 291 0.38 -4.42 -1.41
CA SER A 291 -0.38 -3.66 -0.40
C SER A 291 -0.89 -4.57 0.70
N VAL A 292 -0.97 -4.03 1.91
CA VAL A 292 -1.55 -4.68 3.08
C VAL A 292 -2.75 -3.88 3.56
N VAL A 293 -3.82 -4.56 3.96
CA VAL A 293 -4.96 -3.97 4.67
C VAL A 293 -5.46 -4.92 5.75
N PHE A 294 -5.98 -4.37 6.85
CA PHE A 294 -6.55 -5.17 7.93
C PHE A 294 -8.08 -5.12 7.95
N VAL A 295 -8.70 -6.28 8.19
CA VAL A 295 -10.10 -6.40 8.61
C VAL A 295 -10.10 -7.17 9.93
N GLY A 296 -10.36 -6.47 11.02
CA GLY A 296 -10.15 -7.04 12.35
C GLY A 296 -8.68 -7.38 12.60
N ALA A 297 -8.39 -8.62 12.99
CA ALA A 297 -7.03 -9.12 13.19
C ALA A 297 -6.41 -9.75 11.93
N THR A 298 -7.18 -9.95 10.88
CA THR A 298 -6.73 -10.59 9.64
C THR A 298 -6.13 -9.58 8.69
N ALA A 299 -4.92 -9.84 8.20
CA ALA A 299 -4.30 -9.06 7.14
C ALA A 299 -4.67 -9.64 5.76
N TYR A 300 -4.95 -8.76 4.82
CA TYR A 300 -5.13 -9.09 3.41
C TYR A 300 -4.05 -8.40 2.60
N VAL A 301 -3.48 -9.12 1.64
CA VAL A 301 -2.32 -8.67 0.86
C VAL A 301 -2.63 -8.82 -0.62
N SER A 302 -2.50 -7.75 -1.41
CA SER A 302 -2.57 -7.84 -2.86
C SER A 302 -1.24 -8.32 -3.43
N ASN A 303 -1.31 -9.21 -4.41
CA ASN A 303 -0.19 -9.61 -5.24
C ASN A 303 -0.34 -9.01 -6.64
N PHE A 304 0.73 -8.40 -7.12
CA PHE A 304 0.82 -7.85 -8.47
C PHE A 304 1.24 -8.93 -9.49
N ASP A 305 1.92 -9.95 -9.00
CA ASP A 305 2.46 -11.05 -9.80
C ASP A 305 3.32 -10.57 -10.98
N THR A 306 4.34 -9.79 -10.69
CA THR A 306 5.28 -9.38 -11.73
C THR A 306 6.23 -10.53 -12.08
N PRO A 307 6.29 -10.98 -13.37
CA PRO A 307 7.24 -11.97 -13.83
C PRO A 307 8.67 -11.43 -13.73
N ARG A 308 9.40 -11.77 -12.69
CA ARG A 308 10.78 -11.33 -12.46
C ARG A 308 11.49 -12.21 -11.44
N ARG A 309 12.82 -12.19 -11.45
CA ARG A 309 13.68 -12.97 -10.56
C ARG A 309 13.32 -14.46 -10.62
N ASP A 310 13.04 -15.07 -9.48
CA ASP A 310 12.72 -16.50 -9.37
C ASP A 310 11.29 -16.83 -9.85
N ASN A 311 10.46 -15.83 -10.08
CA ASN A 311 9.12 -15.96 -10.67
C ASN A 311 9.11 -15.79 -12.20
N LEU A 312 10.28 -15.78 -12.86
CA LEU A 312 10.36 -15.62 -14.31
C LEU A 312 10.51 -17.00 -14.99
N ALA A 313 9.53 -17.33 -15.85
CA ALA A 313 9.55 -18.54 -16.65
C ALA A 313 10.66 -18.53 -17.71
N ALA A 314 10.95 -19.69 -18.33
CA ALA A 314 11.99 -19.84 -19.32
C ALA A 314 11.78 -18.99 -20.60
N ASP A 315 10.54 -18.57 -20.86
CA ASP A 315 10.19 -17.67 -21.97
C ASP A 315 10.62 -16.20 -21.72
N GLY A 316 11.08 -15.89 -20.49
CA GLY A 316 11.49 -14.56 -20.08
C GLY A 316 10.36 -13.54 -19.97
N LYS A 317 9.09 -13.96 -19.89
CA LYS A 317 7.91 -13.09 -19.94
C LYS A 317 6.80 -13.48 -18.98
N SER A 318 6.61 -14.77 -18.72
CA SER A 318 5.51 -15.29 -17.92
C SER A 318 5.95 -15.59 -16.49
N SER A 319 5.00 -15.63 -15.56
CA SER A 319 5.22 -16.16 -14.21
C SER A 319 5.35 -17.68 -14.23
N ILE A 320 6.06 -18.25 -13.24
CA ILE A 320 6.32 -19.70 -13.21
C ILE A 320 5.13 -20.49 -12.73
N ASP A 321 4.40 -20.00 -11.73
CA ASP A 321 3.42 -20.79 -10.99
C ASP A 321 2.00 -20.71 -11.54
N GLY A 322 1.64 -19.64 -12.22
CA GLY A 322 0.34 -19.47 -12.86
C GLY A 322 -0.81 -19.06 -11.93
N ILE A 323 -0.54 -18.58 -10.70
CA ILE A 323 -1.58 -18.00 -9.84
C ILE A 323 -2.04 -16.66 -10.40
N GLY A 324 -1.13 -15.83 -10.88
CA GLY A 324 -1.45 -14.49 -11.37
C GLY A 324 -1.74 -13.49 -10.23
N ALA A 325 -2.37 -12.37 -10.56
CA ALA A 325 -2.76 -11.38 -9.58
C ALA A 325 -3.81 -11.95 -8.60
N SER A 326 -3.60 -11.76 -7.30
CA SER A 326 -4.42 -12.39 -6.26
C SER A 326 -4.53 -11.55 -4.99
N ILE A 327 -5.42 -11.96 -4.08
CA ILE A 327 -5.41 -11.50 -2.69
C ILE A 327 -5.08 -12.68 -1.79
N VAL A 328 -4.10 -12.49 -0.92
CA VAL A 328 -3.71 -13.45 0.12
C VAL A 328 -4.28 -13.00 1.46
N LYS A 329 -4.68 -13.97 2.26
CA LYS A 329 -5.13 -13.80 3.65
C LYS A 329 -4.06 -14.33 4.59
N ILE A 330 -3.72 -13.53 5.62
CA ILE A 330 -2.79 -13.90 6.71
C ILE A 330 -3.56 -13.79 8.01
N GLU A 331 -3.81 -14.91 8.66
CA GLU A 331 -4.46 -15.01 9.96
C GLU A 331 -3.42 -15.20 11.05
N PRO A 332 -3.51 -14.49 12.20
CA PRO A 332 -2.57 -14.63 13.31
C PRO A 332 -2.60 -16.01 13.96
#